data_3c407b8e375ffc1131c55e363458ead8
#
_entry.id   3c407b8e375ffc1131c55e363458ead8
#
_cell.length_a   1.000
_cell.length_b   1.000
_cell.length_c   1.000
_cell.angle_alpha   90.00
_cell.angle_beta   90.00
_cell.angle_gamma   90.00
#
_symmetry.space_group_name_H-M   'P 1'
#
loop_
_entity.id
_entity.type
_entity.pdbx_description
1 polymer ?
#
loop_
_entity_poly.entity_id
_entity_poly.type
_entity_poly.pdbx_seq_one_letter_code
_entity_poly.pdbx_strand_id
1 'polypeptide(L)' 'MKKKHYIDMELVKKLMEEKNIDVQTMANSVGLTPKTLKKYLDGAAQSHSTVNLLFRLAKALNVPMTHLIHKDYTIIQKKN' A
#
# COMPACT_ATOMS: atom_id res chain seq x y z
N MET A 1 10.03 -4.88 19.61
CA MET A 1 10.17 -4.83 18.36
C MET A 1 8.97 -4.70 17.52
N LYS A 2 8.96 -3.81 16.64
CA LYS A 2 7.88 -3.62 15.80
C LYS A 2 7.92 -4.38 14.57
N LYS A 3 6.83 -4.92 14.13
CA LYS A 3 6.78 -5.61 12.90
C LYS A 3 6.63 -4.64 11.80
N LYS A 4 7.39 -4.76 10.76
CA LYS A 4 7.23 -3.90 9.61
C LYS A 4 6.15 -4.46 8.72
N HIS A 5 5.39 -3.58 8.11
CA HIS A 5 4.34 -4.01 7.21
C HIS A 5 4.91 -4.19 5.82
N TYR A 6 4.36 -5.13 5.09
CA TYR A 6 4.82 -5.43 3.75
C TYR A 6 4.67 -4.24 2.80
N ILE A 7 3.52 -3.60 2.82
CA ILE A 7 3.29 -2.43 1.98
C ILE A 7 3.54 -1.17 2.79
N ASP A 8 4.28 -0.26 2.21
CA ASP A 8 4.59 1.01 2.85
C ASP A 8 3.41 1.96 2.68
N MET A 9 2.48 1.90 3.61
CA MET A 9 1.25 2.70 3.53
C MET A 9 1.50 4.18 3.69
N GLU A 10 2.57 4.55 4.36
CA GLU A 10 2.92 5.96 4.49
C GLU A 10 3.21 6.52 3.12
N LEU A 11 3.95 5.75 2.32
CA LEU A 11 4.28 6.15 0.98
C LEU A 11 3.04 6.18 0.10
N VAL A 12 2.14 5.22 0.30
CA VAL A 12 0.90 5.18 -0.46
C VAL A 12 0.10 6.46 -0.21
N LYS A 13 0.00 6.87 1.05
CA LYS A 13 -0.73 8.07 1.40
C LYS A 13 -0.08 9.31 0.75
N LYS A 14 1.23 9.34 0.79
CA LYS A 14 1.95 10.45 0.23
C LYS A 14 1.74 10.56 -1.27
N LEU A 15 1.79 9.43 -1.96
CA LEU A 15 1.59 9.40 -3.40
C LEU A 15 0.18 9.80 -3.78
N MET A 16 -0.80 9.39 -2.97
CA MET A 16 -2.17 9.78 -3.21
C MET A 16 -2.31 11.29 -3.13
N GLU A 17 -1.67 11.89 -2.16
CA GLU A 17 -1.70 13.34 -2.02
C GLU A 17 -1.05 14.03 -3.19
N GLU A 18 0.11 13.56 -3.58
CA GLU A 18 0.84 14.14 -4.69
C GLU A 18 0.08 14.06 -6.00
N LYS A 19 -0.65 12.97 -6.17
CA LYS A 19 -1.40 12.77 -7.40
C LYS A 19 -2.85 13.22 -7.31
N ASN A 20 -3.21 13.79 -6.17
CA ASN A 20 -4.56 14.29 -5.97
C ASN A 20 -5.62 13.20 -6.11
N ILE A 21 -5.34 12.04 -5.54
CA ILE A 21 -6.28 10.93 -5.56
C ILE A 21 -6.88 10.81 -4.17
N ASP A 22 -8.19 10.95 -4.05
CA ASP A 22 -8.82 10.85 -2.74
C ASP A 22 -9.12 9.39 -2.39
N VAL A 23 -9.52 9.17 -1.15
CA VAL A 23 -9.77 7.81 -0.66
C VAL A 23 -10.87 7.12 -1.43
N GLN A 24 -11.89 7.84 -1.78
CA GLN A 24 -13.01 7.27 -2.53
C GLN A 24 -12.54 6.72 -3.88
N THR A 25 -11.80 7.52 -4.61
CA THR A 25 -11.30 7.14 -5.92
C THR A 25 -10.34 5.95 -5.81
N MET A 26 -9.46 6.03 -4.84
CA MET A 26 -8.50 4.97 -4.65
C MET A 26 -9.19 3.66 -4.26
N ALA A 27 -10.17 3.74 -3.39
CA ALA A 27 -10.92 2.57 -2.96
C ALA A 27 -11.58 1.90 -4.16
N ASN A 28 -12.18 2.69 -5.02
CA ASN A 28 -12.82 2.15 -6.21
C ASN A 28 -11.81 1.45 -7.09
N SER A 29 -10.63 2.03 -7.22
CA SER A 29 -9.59 1.45 -8.06
C SER A 29 -9.10 0.12 -7.55
N VAL A 30 -9.04 -0.04 -6.24
CA VAL A 30 -8.53 -1.28 -5.67
C VAL A 30 -9.62 -2.25 -5.24
N GLY A 31 -10.87 -1.90 -5.49
CA GLY A 31 -11.96 -2.81 -5.16
C GLY A 31 -12.31 -2.90 -3.69
N LEU A 32 -12.11 -1.83 -2.96
CA LEU A 32 -12.43 -1.79 -1.54
C LEU A 32 -13.43 -0.68 -1.27
N THR A 33 -14.01 -0.71 -0.07
CA THR A 33 -14.82 0.43 0.34
C THR A 33 -13.87 1.48 0.91
N PRO A 34 -14.26 2.74 0.90
CA PRO A 34 -13.40 3.79 1.46
C PRO A 34 -13.05 3.55 2.92
N LYS A 35 -14.00 3.01 3.66
CA LYS A 35 -13.77 2.72 5.06
C LYS A 35 -12.68 1.67 5.25
N THR A 36 -12.72 0.61 4.46
CA THR A 36 -11.72 -0.44 4.54
C THR A 36 -10.36 0.07 4.09
N LEU A 37 -10.33 0.83 3.03
CA LEU A 37 -9.06 1.37 2.55
C LEU A 37 -8.45 2.27 3.58
N LYS A 38 -9.26 3.09 4.25
CA LYS A 38 -8.75 3.98 5.26
C LYS A 38 -8.10 3.21 6.39
N LYS A 39 -8.66 2.07 6.76
CA LYS A 39 -8.09 1.25 7.80
C LYS A 39 -6.72 0.74 7.39
N TYR A 40 -6.57 0.34 6.14
CA TYR A 40 -5.29 -0.11 5.66
C TYR A 40 -4.28 1.02 5.65
N LEU A 41 -4.71 2.20 5.23
CA LEU A 41 -3.80 3.35 5.16
C LEU A 41 -3.32 3.74 6.56
N ASP A 42 -4.17 3.54 7.56
CA ASP A 42 -3.82 3.87 8.92
C ASP A 42 -3.04 2.75 9.59
N GLY A 43 -2.82 1.67 8.89
CA GLY A 43 -2.03 0.56 9.42
C GLY A 43 -2.78 -0.46 10.22
N ALA A 44 -4.05 -0.27 10.43
CA ALA A 44 -4.80 -1.15 11.31
C ALA A 44 -5.01 -2.56 10.82
N ALA A 45 -5.07 -2.76 9.54
CA ALA A 45 -5.32 -4.08 8.99
C ALA A 45 -4.24 -4.58 8.05
N GLN A 46 -3.03 -4.17 8.30
CA GLN A 46 -1.95 -4.50 7.39
C GLN A 46 -1.58 -5.97 7.37
N SER A 47 -1.95 -6.68 8.39
CA SER A 47 -1.63 -8.09 8.42
C SER A 47 -2.29 -8.85 7.27
N HIS A 48 -3.28 -8.23 6.66
CA HIS A 48 -3.96 -8.85 5.54
C HIS A 48 -3.55 -8.32 4.19
N SER A 49 -2.50 -7.53 4.17
CA SER A 49 -2.01 -7.01 2.90
C SER A 49 -1.46 -8.14 2.08
N THR A 50 -1.83 -8.18 0.83
CA THR A 50 -1.42 -9.26 -0.04
C THR A 50 -0.78 -8.69 -1.29
N VAL A 51 -0.18 -9.58 -2.07
CA VAL A 51 0.42 -9.19 -3.33
C VAL A 51 -0.65 -8.61 -4.24
N ASN A 52 -1.85 -9.14 -4.14
CA ASN A 52 -2.96 -8.67 -4.95
C ASN A 52 -3.28 -7.21 -4.65
N LEU A 53 -3.33 -6.87 -3.36
CA LEU A 53 -3.59 -5.50 -2.96
C LEU A 53 -2.44 -4.61 -3.41
N LEU A 54 -1.23 -5.09 -3.25
CA LEU A 54 -0.05 -4.36 -3.65
C LEU A 54 -0.11 -4.04 -5.16
N PHE A 55 -0.46 -5.04 -5.94
CA PHE A 55 -0.56 -4.87 -7.38
C PHE A 55 -1.58 -3.80 -7.73
N ARG A 56 -2.74 -3.84 -7.09
CA ARG A 56 -3.80 -2.89 -7.37
C ARG A 56 -3.43 -1.47 -6.96
N LEU A 57 -2.77 -1.34 -5.81
CA LEU A 57 -2.32 -0.03 -5.36
C LEU A 57 -1.30 0.55 -6.32
N ALA A 58 -0.34 -0.29 -6.72
CA ALA A 58 0.70 0.15 -7.63
C ALA A 58 0.12 0.60 -8.97
N LYS A 59 -0.83 -0.17 -9.46
CA LYS A 59 -1.46 0.16 -10.72
C LYS A 59 -2.23 1.47 -10.63
N ALA A 60 -2.96 1.65 -9.55
CA ALA A 60 -3.75 2.87 -9.36
C ALA A 60 -2.85 4.09 -9.23
N LEU A 61 -1.69 3.91 -8.62
CA LEU A 61 -0.75 5.01 -8.44
C LEU A 61 0.21 5.16 -9.61
N ASN A 62 0.18 4.20 -10.52
CA ASN A 62 1.04 4.21 -11.68
C ASN A 62 2.51 4.17 -11.31
N VAL A 63 2.86 3.29 -10.39
CA VAL A 63 4.24 3.08 -9.96
C VAL A 63 4.53 1.58 -9.95
N PRO A 64 5.79 1.19 -9.97
CA PRO A 64 6.12 -0.23 -9.89
C PRO A 64 5.75 -0.80 -8.54
N MET A 65 5.39 -2.05 -8.49
CA MET A 65 5.03 -2.70 -7.24
C MET A 65 6.14 -2.61 -6.22
N THR A 66 7.38 -2.76 -6.67
CA THR A 66 8.52 -2.72 -5.77
C THR A 66 8.68 -1.38 -5.10
N HIS A 67 8.13 -0.35 -5.69
CA HIS A 67 8.22 0.98 -5.13
C HIS A 67 7.42 1.09 -3.83
N LEU A 68 6.37 0.28 -3.72
CA LEU A 68 5.51 0.32 -2.55
C LEU A 68 5.86 -0.69 -1.47
N ILE A 69 6.83 -1.54 -1.70
CA ILE A 69 7.23 -2.51 -0.71
C ILE A 69 8.16 -1.85 0.27
N HIS A 70 7.92 -2.12 1.56
CA HIS A 70 8.74 -1.54 2.59
C HIS A 70 10.19 -1.97 2.40
N LYS A 71 11.12 -1.07 2.59
CA LYS A 71 12.52 -1.33 2.43
C LYS A 71 13.04 -2.53 3.16
N ASP A 72 12.58 -2.72 4.36
CA ASP A 72 13.04 -3.84 5.16
C ASP A 72 12.69 -5.18 4.53
N TYR A 73 11.57 -5.26 3.88
CA TYR A 73 11.17 -6.49 3.23
C TYR A 73 12.00 -6.75 1.99
N THR A 74 12.38 -5.69 1.32
CA THR A 74 13.20 -5.82 0.15
C THR A 74 14.58 -6.37 0.52
N ILE A 75 15.12 -5.91 1.61
CA ILE A 75 16.40 -6.37 2.08
C ILE A 75 16.34 -7.84 2.46
N ILE A 76 15.28 -8.23 3.12
CA ILE A 76 15.10 -9.61 3.50
C ILE A 76 15.05 -10.52 2.30
N GLN A 77 14.35 -10.12 1.28
CA GLN A 77 14.27 -10.91 0.08
C GLN A 77 15.61 -11.09 -0.58
N LYS A 78 16.42 -10.06 -0.57
CA LYS A 78 17.67 -10.12 -1.18
C LYS A 78 18.59 -11.10 -0.54
N LYS A 79 18.42 -11.35 0.71
CA LYS A 79 19.21 -12.24 1.42
C LYS A 79 19.21 -13.62 0.88
N ASN A 80 18.20 -14.03 0.29
CA ASN A 80 18.18 -15.32 -0.32
C ASN A 80 18.69 -15.27 -1.72
#